data_c9b8ccb1e3db26b002e2cc297d1613de
#
_entry.id   c9b8ccb1e3db26b002e2cc297d1613de
#
_cell.length_a   1.000
_cell.length_b   1.000
_cell.length_c   1.000
_cell.angle_alpha   90.00
_cell.angle_beta   90.00
_cell.angle_gamma   90.00
#
_symmetry.space_group_name_H-M   'P 1'
#
loop_
_entity.id
_entity.type
_entity.pdbx_description
1 polymer ?
#
loop_
_entity_poly.entity_id
_entity_poly.type
_entity_poly.pdbx_seq_one_letter_code
_entity_poly.pdbx_strand_id
1 'polypeptide(L)'
;MEKVFSPKLFGLIKDGSVKKNLSKDILAGIVVGIVALPLAIAFAVASGVSPEKGIITAIVAGFLISFFGGSRVQIGGPTGAFIIIVYGIVNDYGLDGMIISTIFAGVIMIGFGMLRLGTLLKFIPHPLIVGFTSGIALTIFSTQISSALGLTLTDVPGSFIGKWGAYFGGMDTVNWYAVGITVVTVLIAVLVSLMLPTPRPRLVPMPRIRRWQAFRHGASDRCPPARRSRS
;
A
#
# COMPACT_ATOMS: atom_id res chain seq x y z
N MET A 1 8.20 14.50 -25.52
CA MET A 1 8.10 13.11 -25.05
C MET A 1 8.53 13.05 -23.60
N GLU A 2 7.61 12.88 -22.66
CA GLU A 2 8.00 12.64 -21.27
C GLU A 2 8.83 11.36 -21.21
N LYS A 3 10.01 11.46 -20.59
CA LYS A 3 10.88 10.30 -20.37
C LYS A 3 10.18 9.36 -19.37
N VAL A 4 9.54 8.33 -19.89
CA VAL A 4 8.70 7.38 -19.16
C VAL A 4 9.47 6.62 -18.06
N PHE A 5 10.79 6.57 -18.14
CA PHE A 5 11.68 5.83 -17.24
C PHE A 5 12.63 6.71 -16.41
N SER A 6 12.33 8.00 -16.19
CA SER A 6 13.18 8.82 -15.35
C SER A 6 12.60 8.89 -13.92
N PRO A 7 13.40 8.53 -12.88
CA PRO A 7 12.99 8.73 -11.51
C PRO A 7 12.62 10.19 -11.25
N LYS A 8 11.51 10.44 -10.57
CA LYS A 8 11.02 11.82 -10.33
C LYS A 8 11.97 12.64 -9.46
N LEU A 9 12.79 11.98 -8.64
CA LEU A 9 13.78 12.63 -7.80
C LEU A 9 14.74 13.52 -8.61
N PHE A 10 15.27 13.01 -9.72
CA PHE A 10 16.20 13.79 -10.58
C PHE A 10 15.52 15.03 -11.18
N GLY A 11 14.25 14.92 -11.56
CA GLY A 11 13.48 16.09 -12.02
C GLY A 11 13.31 17.15 -10.92
N LEU A 12 12.98 16.71 -9.71
CA LEU A 12 12.79 17.61 -8.56
C LEU A 12 14.08 18.31 -8.13
N ILE A 13 15.21 17.63 -8.21
CA ILE A 13 16.53 18.23 -7.90
C ILE A 13 16.85 19.30 -8.95
N LYS A 14 16.61 19.02 -10.23
CA LYS A 14 16.88 19.94 -11.34
C LYS A 14 15.97 21.19 -11.26
N ASP A 15 14.72 21.02 -10.86
CA ASP A 15 13.75 22.11 -10.73
C ASP A 15 13.95 22.94 -9.44
N GLY A 16 14.91 22.58 -8.57
CA GLY A 16 15.20 23.28 -7.31
C GLY A 16 14.08 23.18 -6.25
N SER A 17 13.01 22.43 -6.52
CA SER A 17 11.85 22.32 -5.62
C SER A 17 12.17 21.53 -4.35
N VAL A 18 13.21 20.70 -4.35
CA VAL A 18 13.68 19.96 -3.17
C VAL A 18 14.10 20.93 -2.06
N LYS A 19 14.89 21.96 -2.37
CA LYS A 19 15.36 22.93 -1.36
C LYS A 19 14.21 23.69 -0.70
N LYS A 20 13.15 24.01 -1.45
CA LYS A 20 12.00 24.79 -0.95
C LYS A 20 11.14 23.99 0.03
N ASN A 21 11.04 22.68 -0.12
CA ASN A 21 10.16 21.82 0.67
C ASN A 21 10.91 20.90 1.64
N LEU A 22 12.24 20.93 1.66
CA LEU A 22 13.10 19.99 2.37
C LEU A 22 12.71 19.80 3.84
N SER A 23 12.41 20.88 4.56
CA SER A 23 12.01 20.81 5.97
C SER A 23 10.69 20.06 6.17
N LYS A 24 9.72 20.28 5.27
CA LYS A 24 8.42 19.59 5.32
C LYS A 24 8.55 18.12 4.94
N ASP A 25 9.40 17.85 3.97
CA ASP A 25 9.63 16.47 3.47
C ASP A 25 10.39 15.65 4.51
N ILE A 26 11.37 16.24 5.22
CA ILE A 26 12.07 15.59 6.34
C ILE A 26 11.10 15.28 7.48
N LEU A 27 10.27 16.25 7.88
CA LEU A 27 9.30 16.04 8.96
C LEU A 27 8.29 14.94 8.59
N ALA A 28 7.79 14.95 7.35
CA ALA A 28 6.91 13.91 6.85
C ALA A 28 7.60 12.54 6.84
N GLY A 29 8.87 12.48 6.42
CA GLY A 29 9.69 11.27 6.44
C GLY A 29 9.87 10.68 7.84
N ILE A 30 10.13 11.54 8.83
CA ILE A 30 10.24 11.11 10.24
C ILE A 30 8.93 10.51 10.74
N VAL A 31 7.80 11.19 10.51
CA VAL A 31 6.48 10.68 10.92
C VAL A 31 6.17 9.33 10.28
N VAL A 32 6.43 9.21 8.98
CA VAL A 32 6.21 7.94 8.26
C VAL A 32 7.15 6.86 8.78
N GLY A 33 8.43 7.18 9.04
CA GLY A 33 9.40 6.22 9.61
C GLY A 33 8.96 5.68 10.96
N ILE A 34 8.47 6.54 11.86
CA ILE A 34 7.96 6.13 13.17
C ILE A 34 6.78 5.16 13.05
N VAL A 35 5.88 5.39 12.08
CA VAL A 35 4.72 4.51 11.85
C VAL A 35 5.11 3.23 11.11
N ALA A 36 6.09 3.31 10.20
CA ALA A 36 6.51 2.18 9.38
C ALA A 36 7.24 1.09 10.17
N LEU A 37 8.01 1.44 11.21
CA LEU A 37 8.80 0.48 11.99
C LEU A 37 7.93 -0.57 12.71
N PRO A 38 6.93 -0.20 13.53
CA PRO A 38 6.05 -1.19 14.16
C PRO A 38 5.29 -2.04 13.15
N LEU A 39 4.86 -1.43 12.04
CA LEU A 39 4.15 -2.12 10.97
C LEU A 39 5.04 -3.17 10.27
N ALA A 40 6.31 -2.82 10.01
CA ALA A 40 7.28 -3.74 9.41
C ALA A 40 7.56 -4.94 10.32
N ILE A 41 7.70 -4.70 11.64
CA ILE A 41 7.86 -5.75 12.64
C ILE A 41 6.65 -6.67 12.66
N ALA A 42 5.45 -6.10 12.76
CA ALA A 42 4.20 -6.86 12.81
C ALA A 42 4.02 -7.75 11.57
N PHE A 43 4.31 -7.23 10.39
CA PHE A 43 4.19 -7.99 9.15
C PHE A 43 5.28 -9.05 8.99
N ALA A 44 6.50 -8.80 9.46
CA ALA A 44 7.56 -9.80 9.47
C ALA A 44 7.17 -11.00 10.34
N VAL A 45 6.73 -10.75 11.57
CA VAL A 45 6.28 -11.79 12.51
C VAL A 45 5.07 -12.54 11.93
N ALA A 46 4.09 -11.84 11.40
CA ALA A 46 2.92 -12.45 10.78
C ALA A 46 3.25 -13.28 9.52
N SER A 47 4.38 -13.00 8.89
CA SER A 47 4.91 -13.75 7.74
C SER A 47 5.85 -14.90 8.13
N GLY A 48 6.02 -15.18 9.44
CA GLY A 48 6.93 -16.22 9.92
C GLY A 48 8.42 -15.86 9.84
N VAL A 49 8.74 -14.57 9.72
CA VAL A 49 10.12 -14.07 9.60
C VAL A 49 10.51 -13.29 10.87
N SER A 50 11.80 -13.29 11.22
CA SER A 50 12.27 -12.55 12.40
C SER A 50 12.02 -11.03 12.25
N PRO A 51 11.70 -10.32 13.35
CA PRO A 51 11.42 -8.88 13.36
C PRO A 51 12.54 -8.04 12.74
N GLU A 52 13.79 -8.40 12.99
CA GLU A 52 14.99 -7.72 12.50
C GLU A 52 15.04 -7.66 10.97
N LYS A 53 14.71 -8.79 10.30
CA LYS A 53 14.66 -8.86 8.84
C LYS A 53 13.57 -7.98 8.27
N GLY A 54 12.44 -7.84 8.98
CA GLY A 54 11.36 -6.91 8.61
C GLY A 54 11.84 -5.46 8.63
N ILE A 55 12.57 -5.04 9.67
CA ILE A 55 13.10 -3.69 9.79
C ILE A 55 14.12 -3.41 8.68
N ILE A 56 15.09 -4.32 8.48
CA ILE A 56 16.11 -4.17 7.43
C ILE A 56 15.46 -4.05 6.06
N THR A 57 14.48 -4.91 5.77
CA THR A 57 13.75 -4.87 4.51
C THR A 57 12.99 -3.55 4.34
N ALA A 58 12.33 -3.06 5.38
CA ALA A 58 11.60 -1.78 5.33
C ALA A 58 12.54 -0.60 5.04
N ILE A 59 13.72 -0.56 5.66
CA ILE A 59 14.72 0.49 5.45
C ILE A 59 15.26 0.42 4.02
N VAL A 60 15.79 -0.74 3.61
CA VAL A 60 16.46 -0.89 2.31
C VAL A 60 15.46 -0.76 1.16
N ALA A 61 14.35 -1.51 1.21
CA ALA A 61 13.35 -1.47 0.15
C ALA A 61 12.63 -0.12 0.11
N GLY A 62 12.29 0.47 1.27
CA GLY A 62 11.67 1.80 1.34
C GLY A 62 12.56 2.88 0.73
N PHE A 63 13.86 2.84 1.01
CA PHE A 63 14.84 3.75 0.39
C PHE A 63 14.92 3.55 -1.13
N LEU A 64 15.12 2.32 -1.60
CA LEU A 64 15.26 2.03 -3.04
C LEU A 64 13.99 2.39 -3.82
N ILE A 65 12.81 2.06 -3.29
CA ILE A 65 11.53 2.38 -3.93
C ILE A 65 11.33 3.90 -4.00
N SER A 66 11.68 4.63 -2.94
CA SER A 66 11.57 6.09 -2.92
C SER A 66 12.58 6.76 -3.86
N PHE A 67 13.79 6.23 -3.94
CA PHE A 67 14.87 6.76 -4.78
C PHE A 67 14.58 6.55 -6.28
N PHE A 68 14.17 5.36 -6.67
CA PHE A 68 13.86 5.02 -8.07
C PHE A 68 12.40 5.29 -8.45
N GLY A 69 11.57 5.70 -7.50
CA GLY A 69 10.14 5.85 -7.70
C GLY A 69 9.76 6.91 -8.74
N GLY A 70 8.66 6.65 -9.43
CA GLY A 70 8.06 7.56 -10.40
C GLY A 70 6.99 8.49 -9.83
N SER A 71 6.68 8.39 -8.54
CA SER A 71 5.67 9.20 -7.85
C SER A 71 6.32 10.17 -6.88
N ARG A 72 5.67 11.34 -6.67
CA ARG A 72 6.14 12.36 -5.71
C ARG A 72 5.59 12.16 -4.31
N VAL A 73 4.54 11.37 -4.16
CA VAL A 73 3.73 11.26 -2.92
C VAL A 73 3.49 9.81 -2.50
N GLN A 74 4.16 8.85 -3.11
CA GLN A 74 4.00 7.44 -2.82
C GLN A 74 5.23 6.89 -2.10
N ILE A 75 5.00 6.14 -1.04
CA ILE A 75 6.03 5.45 -0.27
C ILE A 75 5.81 3.95 -0.46
N GLY A 76 6.88 3.22 -0.73
CA GLY A 76 6.88 1.77 -0.74
C GLY A 76 6.98 1.22 0.68
N GLY A 77 6.21 0.18 0.97
CA GLY A 77 6.25 -0.44 2.29
C GLY A 77 5.60 -1.82 2.28
N PRO A 78 5.69 -2.55 3.40
CA PRO A 78 5.06 -3.84 3.53
C PRO A 78 3.54 -3.74 3.39
N THR A 79 2.93 -4.75 2.78
CA THR A 79 1.49 -4.83 2.60
C THR A 79 0.92 -6.11 3.19
N GLY A 80 -0.19 -6.01 3.91
CA GLY A 80 -0.89 -7.16 4.49
C GLY A 80 -1.40 -8.17 3.48
N ALA A 81 -1.58 -7.75 2.21
CA ALA A 81 -2.04 -8.63 1.14
C ALA A 81 -1.11 -9.82 0.87
N PHE A 82 0.20 -9.63 1.07
CA PHE A 82 1.20 -10.66 0.78
C PHE A 82 1.59 -11.51 1.98
N ILE A 83 1.13 -11.19 3.19
CA ILE A 83 1.48 -11.93 4.41
C ILE A 83 1.24 -13.42 4.25
N ILE A 84 0.08 -13.81 3.72
CA ILE A 84 -0.30 -15.23 3.59
C ILE A 84 0.59 -15.94 2.57
N ILE A 85 0.88 -15.28 1.45
CA ILE A 85 1.73 -15.83 0.39
C ILE A 85 3.15 -16.02 0.92
N VAL A 86 3.69 -14.99 1.59
CA VAL A 86 5.04 -15.03 2.16
C VAL A 86 5.11 -16.08 3.27
N TYR A 87 4.11 -16.15 4.16
CA TYR A 87 4.04 -17.16 5.21
C TYR A 87 4.04 -18.58 4.63
N GLY A 88 3.24 -18.84 3.59
CA GLY A 88 3.22 -20.14 2.92
C GLY A 88 4.58 -20.51 2.34
N ILE A 89 5.24 -19.58 1.64
CA ILE A 89 6.57 -19.82 1.06
C ILE A 89 7.62 -20.07 2.15
N VAL A 90 7.59 -19.28 3.23
CA VAL A 90 8.54 -19.44 4.35
C VAL A 90 8.31 -20.77 5.08
N ASN A 91 7.07 -21.18 5.25
CA ASN A 91 6.71 -22.44 5.89
C ASN A 91 7.13 -23.66 5.07
N ASP A 92 6.92 -23.61 3.74
CA ASP A 92 7.14 -24.77 2.85
C ASP A 92 8.61 -24.86 2.38
N TYR A 93 9.27 -23.74 2.13
CA TYR A 93 10.59 -23.65 1.49
C TYR A 93 11.64 -22.90 2.31
N GLY A 94 11.28 -22.40 3.49
CA GLY A 94 12.16 -21.60 4.33
C GLY A 94 12.48 -20.22 3.76
N LEU A 95 13.44 -19.55 4.40
CA LEU A 95 13.89 -18.21 4.00
C LEU A 95 14.59 -18.18 2.64
N ASP A 96 15.33 -19.23 2.31
CA ASP A 96 16.05 -19.33 1.03
C ASP A 96 15.06 -19.39 -0.13
N GLY A 97 13.98 -20.17 0.02
CA GLY A 97 12.89 -20.21 -0.94
C GLY A 97 12.20 -18.87 -1.12
N MET A 98 12.00 -18.11 -0.03
CA MET A 98 11.46 -16.76 -0.09
C MET A 98 12.38 -15.79 -0.86
N ILE A 99 13.69 -15.84 -0.62
CA ILE A 99 14.65 -14.98 -1.32
C ILE A 99 14.63 -15.26 -2.83
N ILE A 100 14.69 -16.52 -3.22
CA ILE A 100 14.64 -16.93 -4.62
C ILE A 100 13.33 -16.46 -5.27
N SER A 101 12.19 -16.71 -4.62
CA SER A 101 10.88 -16.31 -5.12
C SER A 101 10.78 -14.78 -5.30
N THR A 102 11.35 -14.01 -4.38
CA THR A 102 11.36 -12.54 -4.45
C THR A 102 12.22 -12.04 -5.60
N ILE A 103 13.38 -12.66 -5.86
CA ILE A 103 14.23 -12.32 -7.00
C ILE A 103 13.50 -12.59 -8.32
N PHE A 104 12.88 -13.77 -8.47
CA PHE A 104 12.09 -14.09 -9.66
C PHE A 104 10.92 -13.13 -9.86
N ALA A 105 10.19 -12.80 -8.80
CA ALA A 105 9.12 -11.81 -8.85
C ALA A 105 9.64 -10.44 -9.31
N GLY A 106 10.80 -10.01 -8.80
CA GLY A 106 11.45 -8.77 -9.22
C GLY A 106 11.79 -8.75 -10.70
N VAL A 107 12.37 -9.83 -11.24
CA VAL A 107 12.69 -9.96 -12.65
C VAL A 107 11.42 -9.88 -13.52
N ILE A 108 10.37 -10.59 -13.13
CA ILE A 108 9.08 -10.56 -13.83
C ILE A 108 8.48 -9.15 -13.80
N MET A 109 8.54 -8.46 -12.66
CA MET A 109 8.06 -7.07 -12.55
C MET A 109 8.83 -6.09 -13.42
N ILE A 110 10.16 -6.26 -13.56
CA ILE A 110 10.98 -5.47 -14.51
C ILE A 110 10.48 -5.72 -15.93
N GLY A 111 10.27 -6.97 -16.32
CA GLY A 111 9.71 -7.33 -17.64
C GLY A 111 8.36 -6.66 -17.89
N PHE A 112 7.45 -6.69 -16.92
CA PHE A 112 6.15 -6.02 -17.03
C PHE A 112 6.28 -4.50 -17.14
N GLY A 113 7.24 -3.90 -16.44
CA GLY A 113 7.56 -2.48 -16.56
C GLY A 113 8.03 -2.12 -17.95
N MET A 114 8.95 -2.91 -18.54
CA MET A 114 9.46 -2.70 -19.89
C MET A 114 8.35 -2.83 -20.96
N LEU A 115 7.46 -3.78 -20.81
CA LEU A 115 6.29 -3.99 -21.67
C LEU A 115 5.18 -2.97 -21.45
N ARG A 116 5.34 -2.04 -20.48
CA ARG A 116 4.34 -1.02 -20.11
C ARG A 116 2.97 -1.61 -19.74
N LEU A 117 2.95 -2.81 -19.18
CA LEU A 117 1.71 -3.50 -18.80
C LEU A 117 0.92 -2.75 -17.71
N GLY A 118 1.54 -1.82 -17.00
CA GLY A 118 0.83 -0.91 -16.09
C GLY A 118 -0.31 -0.11 -16.75
N THR A 119 -0.28 0.07 -18.08
CA THR A 119 -1.39 0.71 -18.79
C THR A 119 -2.64 -0.17 -18.86
N LEU A 120 -2.50 -1.48 -18.71
CA LEU A 120 -3.62 -2.44 -18.65
C LEU A 120 -4.48 -2.25 -17.39
N LEU A 121 -3.93 -1.67 -16.32
CA LEU A 121 -4.68 -1.35 -15.10
C LEU A 121 -5.89 -0.43 -15.36
N LYS A 122 -5.86 0.36 -16.45
CA LYS A 122 -6.98 1.22 -16.85
C LYS A 122 -8.22 0.42 -17.29
N PHE A 123 -8.02 -0.83 -17.71
CA PHE A 123 -9.10 -1.71 -18.16
C PHE A 123 -9.68 -2.56 -17.03
N ILE A 124 -9.08 -2.51 -15.82
CA ILE A 124 -9.59 -3.25 -14.67
C ILE A 124 -10.86 -2.56 -14.16
N PRO A 125 -12.01 -3.27 -14.12
CA PRO A 125 -13.25 -2.71 -13.62
C PRO A 125 -13.14 -2.37 -12.13
N HIS A 126 -13.71 -1.24 -11.72
CA HIS A 126 -13.71 -0.81 -10.32
C HIS A 126 -14.26 -1.87 -9.33
N PRO A 127 -15.31 -2.65 -9.64
CA PRO A 127 -15.80 -3.71 -8.77
C PRO A 127 -14.75 -4.78 -8.44
N LEU A 128 -13.85 -5.10 -9.39
CA LEU A 128 -12.77 -6.06 -9.15
C LEU A 128 -11.78 -5.53 -8.10
N ILE A 129 -11.42 -4.25 -8.19
CA ILE A 129 -10.53 -3.60 -7.21
C ILE A 129 -11.16 -3.59 -5.83
N VAL A 130 -12.45 -3.27 -5.74
CA VAL A 130 -13.19 -3.27 -4.47
C VAL A 130 -13.26 -4.68 -3.88
N GLY A 131 -13.61 -5.68 -4.69
CA GLY A 131 -13.65 -7.09 -4.25
C GLY A 131 -12.30 -7.58 -3.75
N PHE A 132 -11.22 -7.30 -4.47
CA PHE A 132 -9.85 -7.63 -4.07
C PHE A 132 -9.47 -6.97 -2.74
N THR A 133 -9.72 -5.68 -2.60
CA THR A 133 -9.41 -4.92 -1.37
C THR A 133 -10.22 -5.43 -0.18
N SER A 134 -11.50 -5.74 -0.39
CA SER A 134 -12.36 -6.29 0.67
C SER A 134 -11.91 -7.70 1.10
N GLY A 135 -11.49 -8.53 0.15
CA GLY A 135 -10.92 -9.85 0.43
C GLY A 135 -9.65 -9.77 1.27
N ILE A 136 -8.75 -8.84 0.93
CA ILE A 136 -7.55 -8.57 1.72
C ILE A 136 -7.91 -8.12 3.14
N ALA A 137 -8.85 -7.18 3.27
CA ALA A 137 -9.27 -6.68 4.57
C ALA A 137 -9.83 -7.80 5.46
N LEU A 138 -10.67 -8.66 4.91
CA LEU A 138 -11.23 -9.82 5.61
C LEU A 138 -10.14 -10.81 6.04
N THR A 139 -9.16 -11.03 5.19
CA THR A 139 -8.03 -11.92 5.47
C THR A 139 -7.15 -11.36 6.59
N ILE A 140 -6.81 -10.07 6.55
CA ILE A 140 -6.04 -9.40 7.60
C ILE A 140 -6.82 -9.45 8.92
N PHE A 141 -8.10 -9.11 8.90
CA PHE A 141 -8.96 -9.20 10.08
C PHE A 141 -8.93 -10.60 10.70
N SER A 142 -9.07 -11.65 9.89
CA SER A 142 -9.01 -13.04 10.37
C SER A 142 -7.67 -13.38 11.03
N THR A 143 -6.55 -12.89 10.49
CA THR A 143 -5.23 -13.16 11.10
C THR A 143 -5.03 -12.43 12.43
N GLN A 144 -5.68 -11.27 12.62
CA GLN A 144 -5.58 -10.51 13.87
C GLN A 144 -6.35 -11.14 15.02
N ILE A 145 -7.35 -11.97 14.75
CA ILE A 145 -8.16 -12.63 15.80
C ILE A 145 -7.29 -13.50 16.71
N SER A 146 -6.39 -14.29 16.15
CA SER A 146 -5.47 -15.13 16.92
C SER A 146 -4.61 -14.30 17.89
N SER A 147 -4.05 -13.19 17.39
CA SER A 147 -3.23 -12.29 18.20
C SER A 147 -4.06 -11.54 19.24
N ALA A 148 -5.28 -11.14 18.89
CA ALA A 148 -6.20 -10.42 19.79
C ALA A 148 -6.67 -11.28 20.96
N LEU A 149 -6.90 -12.57 20.73
CA LEU A 149 -7.29 -13.54 21.74
C LEU A 149 -6.07 -14.16 22.45
N GLY A 150 -4.84 -13.92 21.96
CA GLY A 150 -3.62 -14.50 22.51
C GLY A 150 -3.59 -16.01 22.40
N LEU A 151 -4.13 -16.58 21.30
CA LEU A 151 -4.16 -18.03 21.08
C LEU A 151 -2.76 -18.56 20.81
N THR A 152 -2.37 -19.61 21.53
CA THR A 152 -1.13 -20.35 21.30
C THR A 152 -1.39 -21.52 20.37
N LEU A 153 -1.43 -21.26 19.06
CA LEU A 153 -1.65 -22.29 18.05
C LEU A 153 -0.30 -22.73 17.47
N THR A 154 -0.02 -24.02 17.55
CA THR A 154 1.23 -24.62 17.02
C THR A 154 1.22 -24.78 15.50
N ASP A 155 0.05 -24.99 14.91
CA ASP A 155 -0.11 -25.16 13.46
C ASP A 155 -1.37 -24.43 12.97
N VAL A 156 -1.16 -23.32 12.25
CA VAL A 156 -2.26 -22.57 11.63
C VAL A 156 -2.27 -22.85 10.14
N PRO A 157 -3.29 -23.57 9.62
CA PRO A 157 -3.40 -23.86 8.20
C PRO A 157 -3.40 -22.59 7.35
N GLY A 158 -2.76 -22.62 6.18
CA GLY A 158 -2.74 -21.48 5.25
C GLY A 158 -4.12 -21.13 4.67
N SER A 159 -5.05 -22.09 4.61
CA SER A 159 -6.40 -21.88 4.07
C SER A 159 -7.27 -21.06 5.02
N PHE A 160 -8.13 -20.20 4.45
CA PHE A 160 -9.02 -19.33 5.23
C PHE A 160 -9.96 -20.12 6.16
N ILE A 161 -10.59 -21.18 5.62
CA ILE A 161 -11.52 -22.03 6.40
C ILE A 161 -10.76 -22.83 7.47
N GLY A 162 -9.58 -23.34 7.14
CA GLY A 162 -8.74 -24.08 8.09
C GLY A 162 -8.31 -23.21 9.28
N LYS A 163 -8.01 -21.92 9.05
CA LYS A 163 -7.69 -20.95 10.11
C LYS A 163 -8.83 -20.80 11.10
N TRP A 164 -10.05 -20.63 10.63
CA TRP A 164 -11.22 -20.52 11.50
C TRP A 164 -11.47 -21.81 12.28
N GLY A 165 -11.28 -22.97 11.66
CA GLY A 165 -11.33 -24.25 12.36
C GLY A 165 -10.30 -24.37 13.47
N ALA A 166 -9.06 -23.95 13.20
CA ALA A 166 -7.99 -23.94 14.21
C ALA A 166 -8.28 -22.95 15.35
N TYR A 167 -8.87 -21.79 15.07
CA TYR A 167 -9.25 -20.81 16.10
C TYR A 167 -10.35 -21.33 17.01
N PHE A 168 -11.37 -21.98 16.46
CA PHE A 168 -12.42 -22.61 17.27
C PHE A 168 -11.89 -23.79 18.10
N GLY A 169 -10.96 -24.59 17.55
CA GLY A 169 -10.32 -25.69 18.28
C GLY A 169 -9.34 -25.22 19.35
N GLY A 170 -8.78 -23.99 19.23
CA GLY A 170 -7.84 -23.43 20.19
C GLY A 170 -8.45 -22.49 21.23
N MET A 171 -9.76 -22.40 21.31
CA MET A 171 -10.44 -21.49 22.26
C MET A 171 -10.12 -21.76 23.74
N ASP A 172 -9.69 -22.97 24.07
CA ASP A 172 -9.26 -23.32 25.43
C ASP A 172 -7.94 -22.63 25.84
N THR A 173 -7.17 -22.12 24.85
CA THR A 173 -5.89 -21.44 25.08
C THR A 173 -5.99 -19.93 25.15
N VAL A 174 -7.19 -19.36 25.24
CA VAL A 174 -7.40 -17.91 25.28
C VAL A 174 -6.69 -17.27 26.47
N ASN A 175 -5.86 -16.27 26.18
CA ASN A 175 -5.18 -15.50 27.19
C ASN A 175 -5.97 -14.24 27.52
N TRP A 176 -6.62 -14.22 28.69
CA TRP A 176 -7.44 -13.10 29.14
C TRP A 176 -6.68 -11.78 29.28
N TYR A 177 -5.37 -11.83 29.55
CA TYR A 177 -4.53 -10.62 29.57
C TYR A 177 -4.39 -10.01 28.17
N ALA A 178 -4.20 -10.85 27.14
CA ALA A 178 -4.12 -10.40 25.75
C ALA A 178 -5.46 -9.78 25.31
N VAL A 179 -6.57 -10.40 25.65
CA VAL A 179 -7.92 -9.86 25.40
C VAL A 179 -8.09 -8.50 26.07
N GLY A 180 -7.70 -8.37 27.34
CA GLY A 180 -7.77 -7.11 28.08
C GLY A 180 -6.96 -5.99 27.40
N ILE A 181 -5.72 -6.28 27.01
CA ILE A 181 -4.85 -5.33 26.29
C ILE A 181 -5.48 -4.93 24.94
N THR A 182 -6.01 -5.91 24.21
CA THR A 182 -6.66 -5.67 22.92
C THR A 182 -7.86 -4.74 23.06
N VAL A 183 -8.75 -5.02 24.03
CA VAL A 183 -9.94 -4.19 24.30
C VAL A 183 -9.53 -2.75 24.68
N VAL A 184 -8.57 -2.60 25.58
CA VAL A 184 -8.06 -1.28 25.99
C VAL A 184 -7.46 -0.53 24.80
N THR A 185 -6.64 -1.21 23.97
CA THR A 185 -6.02 -0.60 22.78
C THR A 185 -7.08 -0.14 21.77
N VAL A 186 -8.07 -0.99 21.50
CA VAL A 186 -9.17 -0.63 20.58
C VAL A 186 -9.99 0.53 21.15
N LEU A 187 -10.28 0.51 22.45
CA LEU A 187 -11.01 1.59 23.11
C LEU A 187 -10.26 2.92 23.00
N ILE A 188 -8.96 2.92 23.27
CA ILE A 188 -8.10 4.11 23.13
C ILE A 188 -8.11 4.59 21.67
N ALA A 189 -7.93 3.70 20.71
CA ALA A 189 -7.92 4.05 19.29
C ALA A 189 -9.25 4.69 18.84
N VAL A 190 -10.38 4.13 19.27
CA VAL A 190 -11.71 4.69 19.00
C VAL A 190 -11.88 6.04 19.69
N LEU A 191 -11.51 6.15 20.97
CA LEU A 191 -11.62 7.39 21.73
C LEU A 191 -10.79 8.51 21.12
N VAL A 192 -9.55 8.22 20.76
CA VAL A 192 -8.65 9.15 20.06
C VAL A 192 -9.24 9.56 18.70
N SER A 193 -9.79 8.63 17.94
CA SER A 193 -10.44 8.93 16.67
C SER A 193 -11.68 9.82 16.80
N LEU A 194 -12.41 9.68 17.91
CA LEU A 194 -13.57 10.52 18.20
C LEU A 194 -13.17 11.89 18.76
N MET A 195 -12.09 11.94 19.56
CA MET A 195 -11.61 13.16 20.21
C MET A 195 -10.81 14.06 19.27
N LEU A 196 -10.02 13.47 18.34
CA LEU A 196 -9.40 14.28 17.30
C LEU A 196 -10.46 14.58 16.23
N PRO A 197 -10.87 15.85 16.09
CA PRO A 197 -11.68 16.24 14.95
C PRO A 197 -10.81 15.93 13.73
N THR A 198 -11.18 14.89 12.99
CA THR A 198 -10.57 14.67 11.67
C THR A 198 -10.63 16.01 10.97
N PRO A 199 -9.50 16.62 10.57
CA PRO A 199 -9.58 17.81 9.75
C PRO A 199 -10.44 17.40 8.58
N ARG A 200 -11.69 17.91 8.54
CA ARG A 200 -12.59 17.67 7.41
C ARG A 200 -11.70 17.89 6.20
N PRO A 201 -11.55 16.90 5.29
CA PRO A 201 -10.74 17.14 4.13
C PRO A 201 -11.32 18.43 3.58
N ARG A 202 -10.56 19.54 3.71
CA ARG A 202 -10.90 20.74 2.95
C ARG A 202 -10.91 20.16 1.57
N LEU A 203 -12.12 19.97 1.03
CA LEU A 203 -12.30 19.67 -0.36
C LEU A 203 -11.42 20.70 -1.04
N VAL A 204 -10.17 20.29 -1.32
CA VAL A 204 -9.32 21.06 -2.21
C VAL A 204 -10.23 21.19 -3.40
N PRO A 205 -10.74 22.39 -3.72
CA PRO A 205 -11.68 22.52 -4.82
C PRO A 205 -10.92 21.91 -5.99
N MET A 206 -11.29 20.68 -6.37
CA MET A 206 -10.71 20.06 -7.56
C MET A 206 -10.80 21.15 -8.60
N PRO A 207 -9.65 21.59 -9.18
CA PRO A 207 -9.69 22.61 -10.22
C PRO A 207 -10.70 22.06 -11.23
N ARG A 208 -11.86 22.73 -11.22
CA ARG A 208 -13.12 22.28 -11.81
C ARG A 208 -12.83 21.54 -13.10
N ILE A 209 -13.39 20.37 -13.25
CA ILE A 209 -13.57 19.58 -14.49
C ILE A 209 -13.97 20.47 -15.70
N ARG A 210 -14.32 21.72 -15.51
CA ARG A 210 -14.48 22.77 -16.54
C ARG A 210 -13.32 22.86 -17.54
N ARG A 211 -12.08 22.50 -17.19
CA ARG A 211 -10.97 22.49 -18.15
C ARG A 211 -11.06 21.32 -19.14
N TRP A 212 -11.63 20.20 -18.70
CA TRP A 212 -11.90 19.08 -19.60
C TRP A 212 -13.09 19.31 -20.52
N GLN A 213 -14.09 20.03 -20.06
CA GLN A 213 -15.22 20.43 -20.90
C GLN A 213 -14.83 21.53 -21.89
N ALA A 214 -14.00 22.48 -21.50
CA ALA A 214 -13.46 23.48 -22.41
C ALA A 214 -12.56 22.87 -23.50
N PHE A 215 -11.82 21.78 -23.19
CA PHE A 215 -11.07 21.06 -24.21
C PHE A 215 -11.95 20.27 -25.18
N ARG A 216 -13.12 19.84 -24.70
CA ARG A 216 -14.12 19.12 -25.54
C ARG A 216 -14.95 20.07 -26.40
N HIS A 217 -15.20 21.29 -25.95
CA HIS A 217 -15.90 22.33 -26.69
C HIS A 217 -14.97 23.19 -27.55
N GLY A 218 -13.71 23.34 -27.17
CA GLY A 218 -12.74 24.08 -27.96
C GLY A 218 -12.26 23.38 -29.23
N ALA A 219 -12.68 22.14 -29.47
CA ALA A 219 -12.43 21.42 -30.71
C ALA A 219 -13.51 21.65 -31.78
N SER A 220 -14.69 22.17 -31.38
CA SER A 220 -15.79 22.44 -32.32
C SER A 220 -15.81 23.86 -32.91
N ASP A 221 -15.09 24.81 -32.30
CA ASP A 221 -15.15 26.22 -32.70
C ASP A 221 -14.00 26.65 -33.64
N ARG A 222 -13.25 25.72 -34.19
CA ARG A 222 -12.21 25.99 -35.20
C ARG A 222 -12.65 25.64 -36.63
N CYS A 223 -13.92 25.79 -36.92
CA CYS A 223 -14.35 25.89 -38.33
C CYS A 223 -14.46 27.37 -38.69
N PRO A 224 -13.61 27.93 -39.55
CA PRO A 224 -13.79 29.31 -40.01
C PRO A 224 -15.07 29.41 -40.85
N PRO A 225 -15.89 30.47 -40.69
CA PRO A 225 -17.10 30.62 -41.48
C PRO A 225 -16.75 30.73 -42.94
N ALA A 226 -17.43 29.94 -43.75
CA ALA A 226 -17.34 29.98 -45.21
C ALA A 226 -17.57 31.40 -45.68
N ARG A 227 -16.61 31.98 -46.42
CA ARG A 227 -16.70 33.26 -47.11
C ARG A 227 -17.85 33.19 -48.10
N ARG A 228 -18.98 33.84 -47.80
CA ARG A 228 -20.01 34.13 -48.79
C ARG A 228 -19.44 35.13 -49.79
N SER A 229 -19.21 34.70 -51.01
CA SER A 229 -19.01 35.56 -52.15
C SER A 229 -20.30 36.33 -52.43
N ARG A 230 -20.24 37.66 -52.27
CA ARG A 230 -21.26 38.55 -52.86
C ARG A 230 -20.91 38.78 -54.31
N SER A 231 -21.75 38.33 -55.21
CA SER A 231 -21.92 38.83 -56.56
C SER A 231 -22.96 39.94 -56.55
#